data_30b2cb27f5f784f3bee3032af3b66657
#
_entry.id   30b2cb27f5f784f3bee3032af3b66657
#
_cell.length_a   1.000
_cell.length_b   1.000
_cell.length_c   1.000
_cell.angle_alpha   90.00
_cell.angle_beta   90.00
_cell.angle_gamma   90.00
#
_symmetry.space_group_name_H-M   'P 1'
#
loop_
_entity.id
_entity.type
_entity.pdbx_description
1 polymer ?
#
loop_
_entity_poly.entity_id
_entity_poly.type
_entity_poly.pdbx_seq_one_letter_code
_entity_poly.pdbx_strand_id
1 'polypeptide(L)'
;MIGLFFGDTDFPNIILNTIKQQKIKYLIIDLSKSRKFKKDKNSFSVSIGQFGKIIDILKKNNCKKVLFAGKVNRPNFSRLRLDLKGIYYIPRIIKASKLGDAAILKEIIKILAQIKIKTKNSLKFNPELSLKKGNYSKIKPNKQDQLDINKAVKTLNSLRQYNFSQGVVVRNKKIVSIEGKGGTKKMLEKSRSKKFRNHGVLVKFPKKKQDLRVDLPTIGLKTLKQ
;
A
#
# COMPACT_ATOMS: atom_id res chain seq x y z
N MET A 1 22.33 -5.16 6.42
CA MET A 1 21.24 -6.04 5.96
C MET A 1 19.94 -5.23 5.86
N ILE A 2 19.03 -5.60 4.97
CA ILE A 2 17.70 -4.99 4.83
C ILE A 2 16.62 -6.00 5.25
N GLY A 3 15.66 -5.56 6.05
CA GLY A 3 14.47 -6.34 6.41
C GLY A 3 13.33 -6.07 5.43
N LEU A 4 12.74 -7.13 4.88
CA LEU A 4 11.67 -7.08 3.90
C LEU A 4 10.36 -7.51 4.56
N PHE A 5 9.45 -6.58 4.79
CA PHE A 5 8.11 -6.88 5.29
C PHE A 5 7.21 -7.22 4.10
N PHE A 6 6.91 -8.49 3.93
CA PHE A 6 6.18 -9.00 2.80
C PHE A 6 4.78 -9.49 3.18
N GLY A 7 3.78 -8.97 2.46
CA GLY A 7 2.40 -9.44 2.54
C GLY A 7 2.00 -10.25 1.30
N ASP A 8 0.69 -10.41 1.15
CA ASP A 8 0.09 -11.01 -0.04
C ASP A 8 0.29 -10.08 -1.26
N THR A 9 0.04 -10.53 -2.45
CA THR A 9 0.23 -9.96 -3.79
C THR A 9 1.54 -10.42 -4.44
N ASP A 10 1.74 -10.04 -5.70
CA ASP A 10 2.93 -10.43 -6.46
C ASP A 10 4.07 -9.40 -6.38
N PHE A 11 3.76 -8.20 -5.90
CA PHE A 11 4.74 -7.12 -5.76
C PHE A 11 5.97 -7.49 -4.91
N PRO A 12 5.82 -8.20 -3.75
CA PRO A 12 6.96 -8.71 -2.99
C PRO A 12 7.93 -9.57 -3.80
N ASN A 13 7.42 -10.42 -4.71
CA ASN A 13 8.29 -11.28 -5.54
C ASN A 13 9.17 -10.46 -6.48
N ILE A 14 8.61 -9.39 -7.08
CA ILE A 14 9.37 -8.50 -7.96
C ILE A 14 10.51 -7.84 -7.18
N ILE A 15 10.21 -7.29 -6.00
CA ILE A 15 11.22 -6.66 -5.12
C ILE A 15 12.29 -7.69 -4.71
N LEU A 16 11.87 -8.90 -4.32
CA LEU A 16 12.80 -9.95 -3.89
C LEU A 16 13.76 -10.35 -5.00
N ASN A 17 13.25 -10.52 -6.22
CA ASN A 17 14.07 -10.86 -7.39
C ASN A 17 15.14 -9.79 -7.63
N THR A 18 14.77 -8.51 -7.61
CA THR A 18 15.72 -7.40 -7.78
C THR A 18 16.77 -7.38 -6.67
N ILE A 19 16.37 -7.57 -5.42
CA ILE A 19 17.28 -7.61 -4.27
C ILE A 19 18.28 -8.77 -4.39
N LYS A 20 17.80 -9.94 -4.86
CA LYS A 20 18.66 -11.11 -5.13
C LYS A 20 19.64 -10.85 -6.28
N GLN A 21 19.17 -10.30 -7.39
CA GLN A 21 20.01 -9.94 -8.56
C GLN A 21 21.10 -8.92 -8.17
N GLN A 22 20.76 -7.94 -7.34
CA GLN A 22 21.71 -6.95 -6.82
C GLN A 22 22.60 -7.48 -5.68
N LYS A 23 22.49 -8.76 -5.31
CA LYS A 23 23.25 -9.43 -4.23
C LYS A 23 23.18 -8.69 -2.89
N ILE A 24 22.06 -8.00 -2.61
CA ILE A 24 21.85 -7.27 -1.35
C ILE A 24 21.52 -8.26 -0.23
N LYS A 25 22.24 -8.18 0.89
CA LYS A 25 21.94 -8.99 2.09
C LYS A 25 20.59 -8.61 2.67
N TYR A 26 19.68 -9.59 2.77
CA TYR A 26 18.29 -9.40 3.22
C TYR A 26 17.82 -10.47 4.19
N LEU A 27 16.75 -10.17 4.90
CA LEU A 27 15.86 -11.13 5.54
C LEU A 27 14.40 -10.77 5.25
N ILE A 28 13.52 -11.76 5.28
CA ILE A 28 12.09 -11.59 5.03
C ILE A 28 11.32 -11.77 6.34
N ILE A 29 10.46 -10.80 6.65
CA ILE A 29 9.39 -10.93 7.63
C ILE A 29 8.13 -11.26 6.83
N ASP A 30 7.81 -12.55 6.75
CA ASP A 30 6.66 -13.04 5.98
C ASP A 30 5.37 -12.89 6.80
N LEU A 31 4.56 -11.91 6.41
CA LEU A 31 3.25 -11.60 6.97
C LEU A 31 2.10 -12.07 6.05
N SER A 32 2.42 -12.81 4.97
CA SER A 32 1.42 -13.34 4.06
C SER A 32 0.59 -14.45 4.72
N LYS A 33 -0.69 -14.55 4.38
CA LYS A 33 -1.58 -15.61 4.90
C LYS A 33 -1.11 -17.01 4.52
N SER A 34 -0.63 -17.17 3.28
CA SER A 34 -0.20 -18.44 2.70
C SER A 34 1.25 -18.76 3.01
N ARG A 35 1.96 -17.95 3.79
CA ARG A 35 3.40 -18.09 4.07
C ARG A 35 4.21 -18.31 2.79
N LYS A 36 3.97 -17.43 1.81
CA LYS A 36 4.52 -17.53 0.46
C LYS A 36 6.04 -17.63 0.41
N PHE A 37 6.72 -17.08 1.39
CA PHE A 37 8.19 -17.01 1.41
C PHE A 37 8.83 -18.05 2.33
N LYS A 38 8.07 -19.03 2.84
CA LYS A 38 8.56 -20.08 3.76
C LYS A 38 9.76 -20.87 3.22
N LYS A 39 9.87 -21.05 1.91
CA LYS A 39 10.97 -21.79 1.27
C LYS A 39 12.28 -20.97 1.17
N ASP A 40 12.26 -19.66 1.38
CA ASP A 40 13.46 -18.83 1.37
C ASP A 40 14.19 -18.98 2.72
N LYS A 41 15.46 -19.36 2.70
CA LYS A 41 16.28 -19.60 3.90
C LYS A 41 16.41 -18.38 4.84
N ASN A 42 16.20 -17.18 4.30
CA ASN A 42 16.25 -15.95 5.05
C ASN A 42 14.86 -15.47 5.50
N SER A 43 13.84 -16.33 5.43
CA SER A 43 12.45 -15.96 5.74
C SER A 43 12.03 -16.40 7.13
N PHE A 44 11.35 -15.48 7.81
CA PHE A 44 10.74 -15.69 9.13
C PHE A 44 9.24 -15.44 9.02
N SER A 45 8.44 -16.51 9.11
CA SER A 45 6.98 -16.39 9.16
C SER A 45 6.56 -15.99 10.57
N VAL A 46 5.97 -14.81 10.71
CA VAL A 46 5.61 -14.22 12.02
C VAL A 46 4.19 -13.68 11.97
N SER A 47 3.47 -13.77 13.07
CA SER A 47 2.18 -13.10 13.24
C SER A 47 2.38 -11.62 13.60
N ILE A 48 1.44 -10.75 13.17
CA ILE A 48 1.44 -9.32 13.52
C ILE A 48 1.41 -9.12 15.05
N GLY A 49 0.75 -10.02 15.79
CA GLY A 49 0.74 -9.98 17.27
C GLY A 49 2.09 -10.18 17.91
N GLN A 50 3.01 -10.85 17.21
CA GLN A 50 4.38 -11.12 17.65
C GLN A 50 5.33 -9.97 17.22
N PHE A 51 4.91 -8.73 17.41
CA PHE A 51 5.67 -7.57 16.96
C PHE A 51 7.04 -7.44 17.67
N GLY A 52 7.12 -7.87 18.92
CA GLY A 52 8.38 -7.95 19.65
C GLY A 52 9.36 -8.94 19.00
N LYS A 53 8.88 -10.12 18.61
CA LYS A 53 9.68 -11.11 17.88
C LYS A 53 10.21 -10.56 16.56
N ILE A 54 9.38 -9.77 15.83
CA ILE A 54 9.82 -9.08 14.61
C ILE A 54 11.00 -8.15 14.92
N ILE A 55 10.88 -7.34 15.96
CA ILE A 55 11.96 -6.42 16.38
C ILE A 55 13.24 -7.19 16.74
N ASP A 56 13.11 -8.31 17.47
CA ASP A 56 14.26 -9.12 17.88
C ASP A 56 14.95 -9.78 16.67
N ILE A 57 14.18 -10.28 15.70
CA ILE A 57 14.74 -10.79 14.43
C ILE A 57 15.53 -9.70 13.70
N LEU A 58 14.95 -8.49 13.58
CA LEU A 58 15.63 -7.38 12.91
C LEU A 58 16.91 -6.97 13.63
N LYS A 59 16.89 -6.90 14.95
CA LYS A 59 18.07 -6.52 15.77
C LYS A 59 19.16 -7.59 15.74
N LYS A 60 18.83 -8.86 15.96
CA LYS A 60 19.78 -9.99 15.91
C LYS A 60 20.50 -10.07 14.56
N ASN A 61 19.83 -9.69 13.48
CA ASN A 61 20.39 -9.69 12.15
C ASN A 61 20.96 -8.34 11.70
N ASN A 62 21.18 -7.39 12.62
CA ASN A 62 21.73 -6.06 12.32
C ASN A 62 21.00 -5.33 11.18
N CYS A 63 19.68 -5.47 11.09
CA CYS A 63 18.88 -4.77 10.10
C CYS A 63 18.69 -3.29 10.47
N LYS A 64 19.40 -2.41 9.79
CA LYS A 64 19.29 -0.94 9.97
C LYS A 64 18.27 -0.31 9.01
N LYS A 65 17.77 -1.05 8.05
CA LYS A 65 16.85 -0.58 7.02
C LYS A 65 15.76 -1.62 6.81
N VAL A 66 14.53 -1.16 6.55
CA VAL A 66 13.40 -2.02 6.20
C VAL A 66 12.66 -1.45 4.99
N LEU A 67 11.94 -2.29 4.27
CA LEU A 67 10.95 -1.91 3.28
C LEU A 67 9.68 -2.75 3.45
N PHE A 68 8.58 -2.22 2.95
CA PHE A 68 7.28 -2.86 2.97
C PHE A 68 6.81 -3.11 1.54
N ALA A 69 6.33 -4.31 1.25
CA ALA A 69 5.74 -4.65 -0.04
C ALA A 69 4.61 -5.67 0.11
N GLY A 70 3.58 -5.50 -0.70
CA GLY A 70 2.40 -6.36 -0.68
C GLY A 70 1.36 -5.95 0.36
N LYS A 71 0.19 -6.56 0.25
CA LYS A 71 -0.95 -6.29 1.12
C LYS A 71 -0.88 -7.17 2.35
N VAL A 72 -0.95 -6.57 3.52
CA VAL A 72 -1.14 -7.27 4.79
C VAL A 72 -2.60 -7.07 5.21
N ASN A 73 -3.32 -8.17 5.43
CA ASN A 73 -4.70 -8.07 5.89
C ASN A 73 -4.73 -7.60 7.33
N ARG A 74 -5.68 -6.72 7.64
CA ARG A 74 -5.89 -6.23 8.99
C ARG A 74 -6.24 -7.41 9.90
N PRO A 75 -5.49 -7.65 10.97
CA PRO A 75 -5.79 -8.73 11.91
C PRO A 75 -7.02 -8.41 12.74
N ASN A 76 -7.67 -9.44 13.27
CA ASN A 76 -8.60 -9.27 14.36
C ASN A 76 -7.81 -9.05 15.65
N PHE A 77 -7.77 -7.80 16.12
CA PHE A 77 -6.96 -7.39 17.27
C PHE A 77 -7.36 -8.09 18.58
N SER A 78 -8.64 -8.46 18.74
CA SER A 78 -9.11 -9.19 19.94
C SER A 78 -8.64 -10.64 20.01
N ARG A 79 -8.17 -11.21 18.89
CA ARG A 79 -7.69 -12.60 18.81
C ARG A 79 -6.17 -12.70 18.60
N LEU A 80 -5.45 -11.58 18.73
CA LEU A 80 -4.00 -11.61 18.59
C LEU A 80 -3.33 -12.25 19.79
N ARG A 81 -2.48 -13.24 19.54
CA ARG A 81 -1.53 -13.73 20.53
C ARG A 81 -0.34 -12.78 20.56
N LEU A 82 -0.21 -12.04 21.64
CA LEU A 82 0.85 -11.05 21.82
C LEU A 82 2.07 -11.68 22.48
N ASP A 83 3.26 -11.26 22.05
CA ASP A 83 4.49 -11.48 22.84
C ASP A 83 4.68 -10.35 23.85
N LEU A 84 5.62 -10.50 24.80
CA LEU A 84 5.87 -9.54 25.88
C LEU A 84 6.10 -8.10 25.37
N LYS A 85 6.89 -7.94 24.31
CA LYS A 85 7.10 -6.63 23.71
C LYS A 85 5.91 -6.18 22.86
N GLY A 86 5.13 -7.11 22.31
CA GLY A 86 3.89 -6.85 21.61
C GLY A 86 2.86 -6.18 22.51
N ILE A 87 2.79 -6.56 23.78
CA ILE A 87 1.92 -5.91 24.78
C ILE A 87 2.19 -4.39 24.84
N TYR A 88 3.45 -3.98 24.71
CA TYR A 88 3.82 -2.56 24.73
C TYR A 88 3.49 -1.83 23.42
N TYR A 89 3.71 -2.46 22.27
CA TYR A 89 3.57 -1.79 20.97
C TYR A 89 2.17 -1.90 20.36
N ILE A 90 1.47 -3.02 20.55
CA ILE A 90 0.19 -3.30 19.92
C ILE A 90 -0.91 -2.30 20.31
N PRO A 91 -1.04 -1.82 21.55
CA PRO A 91 -2.03 -0.78 21.88
C PRO A 91 -1.91 0.49 21.04
N ARG A 92 -0.68 0.90 20.71
CA ARG A 92 -0.42 2.05 19.83
C ARG A 92 -0.92 1.78 18.40
N ILE A 93 -0.68 0.57 17.90
CA ILE A 93 -1.13 0.12 16.58
C ILE A 93 -2.67 0.02 16.54
N ILE A 94 -3.30 -0.49 17.61
CA ILE A 94 -4.77 -0.54 17.73
C ILE A 94 -5.36 0.87 17.73
N LYS A 95 -4.78 1.80 18.49
CA LYS A 95 -5.22 3.21 18.47
C LYS A 95 -5.12 3.80 17.07
N ALA A 96 -4.01 3.58 16.37
CA ALA A 96 -3.82 4.03 14.99
C ALA A 96 -4.82 3.37 14.02
N SER A 97 -5.20 2.11 14.26
CA SER A 97 -6.12 1.37 13.39
C SER A 97 -7.52 1.99 13.29
N LYS A 98 -7.95 2.72 14.33
CA LYS A 98 -9.21 3.48 14.31
C LYS A 98 -9.20 4.59 13.26
N LEU A 99 -8.01 5.09 12.90
CA LEU A 99 -7.80 6.16 11.91
C LEU A 99 -7.55 5.63 10.48
N GLY A 100 -7.42 4.30 10.31
CA GLY A 100 -7.25 3.67 8.99
C GLY A 100 -5.85 3.06 8.76
N ASP A 101 -5.69 2.37 7.63
CA ASP A 101 -4.49 1.57 7.34
C ASP A 101 -3.22 2.44 7.19
N ALA A 102 -3.34 3.63 6.61
CA ALA A 102 -2.22 4.57 6.50
C ALA A 102 -1.71 5.03 7.89
N ALA A 103 -2.60 5.15 8.87
CA ALA A 103 -2.21 5.49 10.24
C ALA A 103 -1.49 4.32 10.94
N ILE A 104 -1.91 3.07 10.69
CA ILE A 104 -1.21 1.87 11.18
C ILE A 104 0.23 1.86 10.65
N LEU A 105 0.41 2.01 9.34
CA LEU A 105 1.74 2.02 8.71
C LEU A 105 2.61 3.14 9.28
N LYS A 106 2.06 4.34 9.42
CA LYS A 106 2.77 5.48 10.01
C LYS A 106 3.24 5.19 11.43
N GLU A 107 2.40 4.53 12.25
CA GLU A 107 2.76 4.18 13.63
C GLU A 107 3.85 3.10 13.68
N ILE A 108 3.77 2.08 12.83
CA ILE A 108 4.82 1.06 12.69
C ILE A 108 6.15 1.71 12.29
N ILE A 109 6.14 2.63 11.32
CA ILE A 109 7.33 3.36 10.90
C ILE A 109 7.94 4.17 12.06
N LYS A 110 7.10 4.83 12.87
CA LYS A 110 7.56 5.55 14.06
C LYS A 110 8.23 4.62 15.08
N ILE A 111 7.61 3.47 15.36
CA ILE A 111 8.18 2.48 16.29
C ILE A 111 9.54 1.99 15.78
N LEU A 112 9.65 1.67 14.50
CA LEU A 112 10.91 1.24 13.89
C LEU A 112 11.97 2.35 13.93
N ALA A 113 11.59 3.60 13.70
CA ALA A 113 12.48 4.75 13.80
C ALA A 113 13.02 4.95 15.22
N GLN A 114 12.19 4.76 16.26
CA GLN A 114 12.59 4.83 17.67
C GLN A 114 13.71 3.82 18.01
N ILE A 115 13.71 2.68 17.36
CA ILE A 115 14.77 1.66 17.51
C ILE A 115 15.86 1.77 16.43
N LYS A 116 16.00 2.94 15.81
CA LYS A 116 17.05 3.30 14.81
C LYS A 116 16.97 2.48 13.51
N ILE A 117 15.81 1.95 13.16
CA ILE A 117 15.58 1.24 11.88
C ILE A 117 14.87 2.18 10.89
N LYS A 118 15.53 2.47 9.76
CA LYS A 118 15.05 3.41 8.73
C LYS A 118 14.17 2.70 7.69
N THR A 119 12.99 3.21 7.42
CA THR A 119 12.12 2.72 6.33
C THR A 119 12.59 3.26 4.99
N LYS A 120 12.74 2.37 4.02
CA LYS A 120 13.11 2.66 2.63
C LYS A 120 11.91 2.55 1.71
N ASN A 121 11.92 3.34 0.64
CA ASN A 121 10.92 3.22 -0.41
C ASN A 121 11.24 2.00 -1.28
N SER A 122 10.27 1.12 -1.49
CA SER A 122 10.39 -0.08 -2.32
C SER A 122 10.70 0.25 -3.79
N LEU A 123 10.18 1.36 -4.30
CA LEU A 123 10.45 1.83 -5.67
C LEU A 123 11.91 2.23 -5.93
N LYS A 124 12.73 2.41 -4.88
CA LYS A 124 14.17 2.61 -5.09
C LYS A 124 14.87 1.38 -5.67
N PHE A 125 14.30 0.21 -5.49
CA PHE A 125 14.83 -1.04 -6.02
C PHE A 125 14.24 -1.39 -7.38
N ASN A 126 13.06 -0.87 -7.69
CA ASN A 126 12.34 -1.11 -8.92
C ASN A 126 11.71 0.21 -9.44
N PRO A 127 12.53 1.19 -9.87
CA PRO A 127 12.03 2.49 -10.32
C PRO A 127 11.12 2.37 -11.56
N GLU A 128 11.27 1.32 -12.35
CA GLU A 128 10.44 1.01 -13.52
C GLU A 128 8.97 0.72 -13.17
N LEU A 129 8.66 0.36 -11.91
CA LEU A 129 7.29 0.19 -11.43
C LEU A 129 6.59 1.51 -11.12
N SER A 130 7.31 2.62 -11.21
CA SER A 130 6.76 3.97 -11.03
C SER A 130 6.65 4.67 -12.37
N LEU A 131 5.43 5.08 -12.72
CA LEU A 131 5.21 5.87 -13.94
C LEU A 131 5.72 7.29 -13.72
N LYS A 132 6.53 7.78 -14.67
CA LYS A 132 6.91 9.18 -14.76
C LYS A 132 5.72 9.99 -15.31
N LYS A 133 5.80 11.33 -15.28
CA LYS A 133 4.79 12.18 -15.93
C LYS A 133 4.77 11.87 -17.43
N GLY A 134 3.60 11.56 -17.99
CA GLY A 134 3.45 11.25 -19.41
C GLY A 134 2.15 10.53 -19.74
N ASN A 135 1.96 10.29 -21.04
CA ASN A 135 0.87 9.46 -21.55
C ASN A 135 1.41 8.06 -21.86
N TYR A 136 0.79 7.03 -21.30
CA TYR A 136 1.16 5.62 -21.43
C TYR A 136 0.17 4.80 -22.25
N SER A 137 -0.82 5.45 -22.87
CA SER A 137 -1.78 4.83 -23.77
C SER A 137 -1.59 5.34 -25.20
N LYS A 138 -2.05 4.54 -26.19
CA LYS A 138 -2.10 4.95 -27.60
C LYS A 138 -3.08 6.13 -27.81
N ILE A 139 -4.14 6.18 -26.98
CA ILE A 139 -5.19 7.19 -27.07
C ILE A 139 -4.89 8.30 -26.04
N LYS A 140 -4.89 9.54 -26.50
CA LYS A 140 -4.77 10.72 -25.63
C LYS A 140 -6.17 11.15 -25.15
N PRO A 141 -6.26 11.79 -23.96
CA PRO A 141 -7.51 12.36 -23.50
C PRO A 141 -8.06 13.39 -24.50
N ASN A 142 -9.32 13.28 -24.84
CA ASN A 142 -10.02 14.26 -25.66
C ASN A 142 -10.46 15.47 -24.81
N LYS A 143 -11.14 16.47 -25.44
CA LYS A 143 -11.61 17.69 -24.72
C LYS A 143 -12.58 17.35 -23.57
N GLN A 144 -13.48 16.39 -23.77
CA GLN A 144 -14.42 15.96 -22.72
C GLN A 144 -13.70 15.24 -21.58
N ASP A 145 -12.77 14.35 -21.90
CA ASP A 145 -11.95 13.67 -20.88
C ASP A 145 -11.16 14.70 -20.05
N GLN A 146 -10.61 15.75 -20.68
CA GLN A 146 -9.87 16.79 -19.97
C GLN A 146 -10.77 17.57 -18.99
N LEU A 147 -12.03 17.84 -19.37
CA LEU A 147 -13.01 18.46 -18.47
C LEU A 147 -13.36 17.55 -17.30
N ASP A 148 -13.50 16.25 -17.54
CA ASP A 148 -13.77 15.25 -16.52
C ASP A 148 -12.57 15.07 -15.59
N ILE A 149 -11.33 15.06 -16.11
CA ILE A 149 -10.09 15.08 -15.32
C ILE A 149 -10.05 16.30 -14.39
N ASN A 150 -10.30 17.49 -14.93
CA ASN A 150 -10.28 18.71 -14.15
C ASN A 150 -11.33 18.72 -13.03
N LYS A 151 -12.54 18.22 -13.32
CA LYS A 151 -13.59 18.04 -12.31
C LYS A 151 -13.17 17.05 -11.24
N ALA A 152 -12.59 15.91 -11.64
CA ALA A 152 -12.09 14.89 -10.73
C ALA A 152 -10.99 15.41 -9.80
N VAL A 153 -10.02 16.15 -10.36
CA VAL A 153 -8.92 16.79 -9.61
C VAL A 153 -9.46 17.78 -8.59
N LYS A 154 -10.37 18.68 -8.99
CA LYS A 154 -11.02 19.64 -8.07
C LYS A 154 -11.74 18.90 -6.95
N THR A 155 -12.50 17.84 -7.28
CA THR A 155 -13.23 17.03 -6.30
C THR A 155 -12.28 16.38 -5.29
N LEU A 156 -11.21 15.70 -5.75
CA LEU A 156 -10.25 15.06 -4.85
C LEU A 156 -9.51 16.06 -3.97
N ASN A 157 -9.21 17.26 -4.49
CA ASN A 157 -8.57 18.31 -3.71
C ASN A 157 -9.48 18.83 -2.59
N SER A 158 -10.77 18.99 -2.82
CA SER A 158 -11.74 19.39 -1.79
C SER A 158 -11.97 18.29 -0.75
N LEU A 159 -11.86 17.00 -1.14
CA LEU A 159 -12.06 15.84 -0.26
C LEU A 159 -10.82 15.43 0.54
N ARG A 160 -9.66 16.06 0.33
CA ARG A 160 -8.40 15.71 1.02
C ARG A 160 -8.47 15.75 2.55
N GLN A 161 -9.39 16.47 3.13
CA GLN A 161 -9.64 16.47 4.58
C GLN A 161 -10.26 15.14 5.08
N TYR A 162 -10.92 14.38 4.20
CA TYR A 162 -11.50 13.07 4.53
C TYR A 162 -10.51 11.97 4.15
N ASN A 163 -9.85 11.39 5.13
CA ASN A 163 -8.75 10.42 5.00
C ASN A 163 -9.04 9.12 4.20
N PHE A 164 -10.24 8.97 3.63
CA PHE A 164 -10.65 7.72 2.99
C PHE A 164 -10.58 7.74 1.46
N SER A 165 -10.83 8.89 0.85
CA SER A 165 -10.97 8.97 -0.60
C SER A 165 -9.67 9.32 -1.28
N GLN A 166 -9.25 8.47 -2.22
CA GLN A 166 -8.10 8.70 -3.08
C GLN A 166 -8.44 8.51 -4.56
N GLY A 167 -9.69 8.16 -4.88
CA GLY A 167 -10.17 7.94 -6.23
C GLY A 167 -11.55 8.52 -6.45
N VAL A 168 -11.80 9.01 -7.66
CA VAL A 168 -13.10 9.47 -8.13
C VAL A 168 -13.29 9.09 -9.59
N VAL A 169 -14.51 8.70 -9.94
CA VAL A 169 -14.93 8.50 -11.33
C VAL A 169 -15.84 9.65 -11.72
N VAL A 170 -15.50 10.30 -12.83
CA VAL A 170 -16.28 11.39 -13.43
C VAL A 170 -16.66 11.02 -14.85
N ARG A 171 -17.87 11.39 -15.25
CA ARG A 171 -18.41 11.19 -16.59
C ARG A 171 -19.27 12.38 -16.97
N ASN A 172 -18.98 12.99 -18.12
CA ASN A 172 -19.71 14.16 -18.61
C ASN A 172 -19.83 15.27 -17.54
N LYS A 173 -18.71 15.63 -16.90
CA LYS A 173 -18.61 16.60 -15.79
C LYS A 173 -19.38 16.24 -14.52
N LYS A 174 -20.04 15.08 -14.45
CA LYS A 174 -20.78 14.60 -13.27
C LYS A 174 -19.95 13.58 -12.50
N ILE A 175 -19.90 13.72 -11.17
CA ILE A 175 -19.28 12.74 -10.30
C ILE A 175 -20.15 11.49 -10.28
N VAL A 176 -19.61 10.36 -10.76
CA VAL A 176 -20.30 9.07 -10.79
C VAL A 176 -20.13 8.34 -9.47
N SER A 177 -18.90 8.31 -8.96
CA SER A 177 -18.60 7.69 -7.66
C SER A 177 -17.29 8.20 -7.08
N ILE A 178 -17.24 8.17 -5.75
CA ILE A 178 -16.06 8.55 -4.96
C ILE A 178 -15.64 7.33 -4.14
N GLU A 179 -14.32 7.11 -4.04
CA GLU A 179 -13.76 6.00 -3.26
C GLU A 179 -14.05 6.18 -1.78
N GLY A 180 -14.71 5.19 -1.18
CA GLY A 180 -14.99 5.12 0.25
C GLY A 180 -14.24 3.99 0.94
N LYS A 181 -14.72 3.56 2.10
CA LYS A 181 -14.15 2.44 2.90
C LYS A 181 -14.05 1.13 2.14
N GLY A 182 -14.85 0.92 1.07
CA GLY A 182 -14.82 -0.27 0.24
C GLY A 182 -13.68 -0.33 -0.79
N GLY A 183 -12.90 0.76 -0.91
CA GLY A 183 -11.78 0.86 -1.84
C GLY A 183 -12.16 1.02 -3.30
N THR A 184 -11.14 1.05 -4.16
CA THR A 184 -11.29 1.30 -5.61
C THR A 184 -12.21 0.28 -6.30
N LYS A 185 -12.12 -1.01 -5.94
CA LYS A 185 -12.95 -2.05 -6.53
C LYS A 185 -14.45 -1.75 -6.38
N LYS A 186 -14.89 -1.49 -5.15
CA LYS A 186 -16.29 -1.18 -4.85
C LYS A 186 -16.77 0.13 -5.51
N MET A 187 -15.87 1.11 -5.64
CA MET A 187 -16.14 2.35 -6.37
C MET A 187 -16.38 2.09 -7.85
N LEU A 188 -15.53 1.29 -8.50
CA LEU A 188 -15.65 0.95 -9.91
C LEU A 188 -16.89 0.09 -10.20
N GLU A 189 -17.21 -0.87 -9.34
CA GLU A 189 -18.44 -1.66 -9.43
C GLU A 189 -19.69 -0.77 -9.44
N LYS A 190 -19.73 0.26 -8.59
CA LYS A 190 -20.81 1.25 -8.56
C LYS A 190 -20.84 2.15 -9.79
N SER A 191 -19.72 2.32 -10.47
CA SER A 191 -19.59 3.18 -11.66
C SER A 191 -20.00 2.47 -12.94
N ARG A 192 -20.20 1.15 -12.90
CA ARG A 192 -20.59 0.38 -14.09
C ARG A 192 -21.97 0.81 -14.62
N SER A 193 -22.03 0.98 -15.92
CA SER A 193 -23.27 1.27 -16.63
C SER A 193 -23.23 0.63 -18.02
N LYS A 194 -24.28 -0.11 -18.39
CA LYS A 194 -24.41 -0.69 -19.73
C LYS A 194 -24.49 0.41 -20.81
N LYS A 195 -25.14 1.55 -20.49
CA LYS A 195 -25.36 2.68 -21.42
C LYS A 195 -24.05 3.45 -21.71
N PHE A 196 -23.09 3.46 -20.81
CA PHE A 196 -21.88 4.28 -20.89
C PHE A 196 -20.61 3.42 -20.83
N ARG A 197 -20.62 2.27 -21.51
CA ARG A 197 -19.40 1.49 -21.68
C ARG A 197 -18.35 2.35 -22.37
N ASN A 198 -17.11 2.29 -21.88
CA ASN A 198 -15.95 2.99 -22.42
C ASN A 198 -15.95 4.52 -22.28
N HIS A 199 -16.82 5.11 -21.47
CA HIS A 199 -16.82 6.54 -21.20
C HIS A 199 -16.60 6.85 -19.72
N GLY A 200 -15.80 7.87 -19.45
CA GLY A 200 -15.53 8.37 -18.12
C GLY A 200 -14.07 8.26 -17.72
N VAL A 201 -13.70 9.00 -16.70
CA VAL A 201 -12.34 9.16 -16.23
C VAL A 201 -12.24 8.71 -14.77
N LEU A 202 -11.27 7.84 -14.47
CA LEU A 202 -10.84 7.54 -13.12
C LEU A 202 -9.60 8.38 -12.78
N VAL A 203 -9.69 9.19 -11.73
CA VAL A 203 -8.53 9.89 -11.18
C VAL A 203 -8.22 9.34 -9.79
N LYS A 204 -6.94 9.07 -9.54
CA LYS A 204 -6.43 8.63 -8.23
C LYS A 204 -5.30 9.53 -7.76
N PHE A 205 -5.39 9.99 -6.50
CA PHE A 205 -4.36 10.78 -5.83
C PHE A 205 -3.89 10.11 -4.55
N PRO A 206 -2.64 10.36 -4.12
CA PRO A 206 -2.22 9.98 -2.77
C PRO A 206 -3.01 10.78 -1.74
N LYS A 207 -3.34 10.15 -0.62
CA LYS A 207 -3.96 10.85 0.52
C LYS A 207 -2.98 11.83 1.13
N LYS A 208 -3.43 12.98 1.60
CA LYS A 208 -2.58 14.08 2.13
C LYS A 208 -1.58 13.63 3.21
N LYS A 209 -1.95 12.65 4.03
CA LYS A 209 -1.11 12.11 5.12
C LYS A 209 -0.50 10.74 4.81
N GLN A 210 -0.56 10.28 3.57
CA GLN A 210 -0.03 9.00 3.14
C GLN A 210 1.50 9.03 3.10
N ASP A 211 2.15 8.03 3.66
CA ASP A 211 3.60 7.88 3.56
C ASP A 211 3.95 7.17 2.25
N LEU A 212 4.38 7.94 1.26
CA LEU A 212 4.70 7.44 -0.08
C LEU A 212 5.89 6.47 -0.13
N ARG A 213 6.58 6.25 0.99
CA ARG A 213 7.63 5.22 1.06
C ARG A 213 7.05 3.81 1.14
N VAL A 214 5.81 3.69 1.64
CA VAL A 214 5.19 2.40 1.97
C VAL A 214 3.79 2.22 1.40
N ASP A 215 3.12 3.29 1.04
CA ASP A 215 1.74 3.26 0.55
C ASP A 215 1.59 4.22 -0.64
N LEU A 216 1.42 3.64 -1.82
CA LEU A 216 1.30 4.36 -3.09
C LEU A 216 -0.07 4.14 -3.71
N PRO A 217 -0.65 5.15 -4.39
CA PRO A 217 -1.82 4.92 -5.24
C PRO A 217 -1.46 3.94 -6.35
N THR A 218 -2.00 2.74 -6.29
CA THR A 218 -1.68 1.67 -7.22
C THR A 218 -2.84 1.42 -8.18
N ILE A 219 -2.52 1.24 -9.45
CA ILE A 219 -3.43 0.79 -10.51
C ILE A 219 -2.81 -0.48 -11.11
N GLY A 220 -3.62 -1.50 -11.33
CA GLY A 220 -3.19 -2.75 -11.94
C GLY A 220 -4.19 -3.23 -13.00
N LEU A 221 -3.84 -4.30 -13.71
CA LEU A 221 -4.68 -4.88 -14.77
C LEU A 221 -6.13 -5.13 -14.33
N LYS A 222 -6.34 -5.57 -13.08
CA LYS A 222 -7.70 -5.76 -12.53
C LYS A 222 -8.49 -4.46 -12.43
N THR A 223 -7.83 -3.33 -12.21
CA THR A 223 -8.49 -2.01 -12.19
C THR A 223 -8.87 -1.54 -13.58
N LEU A 224 -8.02 -1.82 -14.57
CA LEU A 224 -8.25 -1.44 -15.97
C LEU A 224 -9.33 -2.29 -16.64
N LYS A 225 -9.55 -3.54 -16.19
CA LYS A 225 -10.57 -4.45 -16.72
C LYS A 225 -11.96 -4.24 -16.09
N GLN A 226 -12.11 -3.38 -15.11
CA GLN A 226 -13.38 -3.04 -14.44
C GLN A 226 -14.01 -1.79 -15.00
#